data_d6e9eb83db0ca70e16ed67560867b8b6
#
_entry.id   d6e9eb83db0ca70e16ed67560867b8b6
#
_cell.length_a   1.000
_cell.length_b   1.000
_cell.length_c   1.000
_cell.angle_alpha   90.00
_cell.angle_beta   90.00
_cell.angle_gamma   90.00
#
_symmetry.space_group_name_H-M   'P 1'
#
loop_
_entity.id
_entity.type
_entity.pdbx_description
1 polymer ?
#
loop_
_entity_poly.entity_id
_entity_poly.type
_entity_poly.pdbx_seq_one_letter_code
_entity_poly.pdbx_strand_id
1 'polypeptide(L)'
;MFLLQKTAYFYRLFAKGFSYFSFGICSLIFSSVGFPLLFILSEFSKKRFQRLARDIVYFYFRFFVLEMRLLGVLTLQIENLGRLSKNFPGVVIANHPSFLDVVILLSIIPDANCIVKGTLAETPFVRKFVRALYIPNSIPFDEQLERASRDIRSGNPLIVFPEGTRTIPDEPMHFKKGAARFALHAGCDVLPIYIGGNEKIGLRKHDPFLSSHPTERYHYRLEILNPIPIRKFETHPHSSAVTYLTEEMRETLENYRDRDPENPLSLKFSENQ
;
A
#
# COMPACT_ATOMS: atom_id res chain seq x y z
N MET A 1 2.85 3.29 37.84
CA MET A 1 2.43 2.62 36.59
C MET A 1 1.53 3.53 35.73
N PHE A 2 0.43 4.06 36.24
CA PHE A 2 -0.52 4.92 35.52
C PHE A 2 0.09 6.21 34.89
N LEU A 3 0.97 6.91 35.62
CA LEU A 3 1.62 8.14 35.12
C LEU A 3 2.57 7.86 33.97
N LEU A 4 3.34 6.78 34.01
CA LEU A 4 4.25 6.36 32.94
C LEU A 4 3.47 5.99 31.67
N GLN A 5 2.33 5.33 31.81
CA GLN A 5 1.48 4.99 30.66
C GLN A 5 0.91 6.24 29.97
N LYS A 6 0.45 7.23 30.76
CA LYS A 6 0.00 8.52 30.21
C LYS A 6 1.12 9.27 29.49
N THR A 7 2.31 9.36 30.09
CA THR A 7 3.46 10.01 29.45
C THR A 7 3.84 9.33 28.14
N ALA A 8 3.87 7.99 28.12
CA ALA A 8 4.14 7.23 26.90
C ALA A 8 3.08 7.42 25.82
N TYR A 9 1.80 7.54 26.20
CA TYR A 9 0.72 7.84 25.25
C TYR A 9 0.89 9.23 24.61
N PHE A 10 1.12 10.26 25.42
CA PHE A 10 1.33 11.63 24.90
C PHE A 10 2.58 11.73 24.03
N TYR A 11 3.66 11.03 24.40
CA TYR A 11 4.85 10.94 23.56
C TYR A 11 4.53 10.33 22.21
N ARG A 12 3.81 9.18 22.14
CA ARG A 12 3.44 8.56 20.86
C ARG A 12 2.56 9.46 20.01
N LEU A 13 1.63 10.16 20.64
CA LEU A 13 0.77 11.11 19.95
C LEU A 13 1.57 12.29 19.37
N PHE A 14 2.50 12.84 20.16
CA PHE A 14 3.41 13.89 19.72
C PHE A 14 4.31 13.40 18.57
N ALA A 15 4.96 12.26 18.74
CA ALA A 15 5.85 11.68 17.72
C ALA A 15 5.11 11.40 16.42
N LYS A 16 3.87 10.87 16.49
CA LYS A 16 2.99 10.69 15.33
C LYS A 16 2.65 12.03 14.66
N GLY A 17 2.23 13.02 15.44
CA GLY A 17 1.91 14.36 14.93
C GLY A 17 3.12 15.03 14.28
N PHE A 18 4.30 14.91 14.91
CA PHE A 18 5.56 15.38 14.36
C PHE A 18 5.90 14.70 13.02
N SER A 19 5.78 13.38 12.94
CA SER A 19 6.02 12.65 11.67
C SER A 19 5.09 13.11 10.55
N TYR A 20 3.81 13.36 10.84
CA TYR A 20 2.88 13.86 9.83
C TYR A 20 3.18 15.29 9.41
N PHE A 21 3.60 16.12 10.34
CA PHE A 21 4.02 17.50 10.07
C PHE A 21 5.29 17.50 9.18
N SER A 22 6.29 16.69 9.55
CA SER A 22 7.50 16.48 8.77
C SER A 22 7.16 16.02 7.35
N PHE A 23 6.31 14.98 7.22
CA PHE A 23 5.82 14.51 5.93
C PHE A 23 5.14 15.60 5.11
N GLY A 24 4.27 16.38 5.74
CA GLY A 24 3.56 17.47 5.07
C GLY A 24 4.50 18.55 4.54
N ILE A 25 5.45 19.00 5.36
CA ILE A 25 6.45 20.01 4.97
C ILE A 25 7.34 19.49 3.85
N CYS A 26 7.90 18.28 4.00
CA CYS A 26 8.74 17.68 2.96
C CYS A 26 7.99 17.49 1.65
N SER A 27 6.72 17.06 1.70
CA SER A 27 5.85 16.95 0.52
C SER A 27 5.60 18.31 -0.14
N LEU A 28 5.41 19.36 0.64
CA LEU A 28 5.23 20.73 0.13
C LEU A 28 6.50 21.24 -0.55
N ILE A 29 7.66 21.08 0.08
CA ILE A 29 8.96 21.47 -0.49
C ILE A 29 9.21 20.70 -1.79
N PHE A 30 8.98 19.37 -1.77
CA PHE A 30 9.14 18.55 -2.96
C PHE A 30 8.20 18.95 -4.09
N SER A 31 6.93 19.23 -3.79
CA SER A 31 5.95 19.65 -4.79
C SER A 31 6.26 21.04 -5.38
N SER A 32 6.80 21.95 -4.57
CA SER A 32 7.01 23.35 -4.96
C SER A 32 8.37 23.58 -5.64
N VAL A 33 9.40 22.90 -5.18
CA VAL A 33 10.79 23.09 -5.65
C VAL A 33 11.31 21.83 -6.34
N GLY A 34 11.18 20.67 -5.70
CA GLY A 34 11.74 19.42 -6.21
C GLY A 34 11.10 18.99 -7.53
N PHE A 35 9.79 19.13 -7.68
CA PHE A 35 9.09 18.73 -8.90
C PHE A 35 9.46 19.59 -10.13
N PRO A 36 9.50 20.93 -10.07
CA PRO A 36 10.02 21.76 -11.15
C PRO A 36 11.48 21.47 -11.50
N LEU A 37 12.33 21.29 -10.47
CA LEU A 37 13.74 20.96 -10.67
C LEU A 37 13.91 19.60 -11.38
N LEU A 38 13.16 18.58 -10.96
CA LEU A 38 13.15 17.29 -11.64
C LEU A 38 12.71 17.38 -13.09
N PHE A 39 11.73 18.23 -13.39
CA PHE A 39 11.28 18.42 -14.76
C PHE A 39 12.40 19.00 -15.64
N ILE A 40 13.18 19.95 -15.12
CA ILE A 40 14.35 20.52 -15.80
C ILE A 40 15.45 19.45 -15.94
N LEU A 41 15.80 18.75 -14.84
CA LEU A 41 16.83 17.70 -14.83
C LEU A 41 16.51 16.51 -15.73
N SER A 42 15.22 16.26 -15.97
CA SER A 42 14.75 15.21 -16.89
C SER A 42 14.90 15.61 -18.37
N GLU A 43 15.42 16.80 -18.66
CA GLU A 43 15.56 17.35 -20.01
C GLU A 43 14.20 17.33 -20.76
N PHE A 44 13.11 17.61 -20.03
CA PHE A 44 11.73 17.58 -20.53
C PHE A 44 11.25 16.21 -21.04
N SER A 45 12.03 15.16 -20.81
CA SER A 45 11.64 13.77 -21.15
C SER A 45 10.68 13.19 -20.11
N LYS A 46 9.45 12.89 -20.53
CA LYS A 46 8.43 12.29 -19.65
C LYS A 46 8.90 10.99 -19.00
N LYS A 47 9.59 10.11 -19.75
CA LYS A 47 10.11 8.83 -19.23
C LYS A 47 11.16 9.03 -18.15
N ARG A 48 12.14 9.94 -18.41
CA ARG A 48 13.20 10.29 -17.46
C ARG A 48 12.60 10.90 -16.19
N PHE A 49 11.69 11.84 -16.37
CA PHE A 49 10.96 12.47 -15.28
C PHE A 49 10.25 11.43 -14.39
N GLN A 50 9.46 10.54 -14.98
CA GLN A 50 8.73 9.53 -14.21
C GLN A 50 9.66 8.59 -13.45
N ARG A 51 10.79 8.17 -14.05
CA ARG A 51 11.79 7.34 -13.37
C ARG A 51 12.39 8.05 -12.18
N LEU A 52 12.97 9.23 -12.38
CA LEU A 52 13.58 10.03 -11.31
C LEU A 52 12.57 10.35 -10.18
N ALA A 53 11.34 10.66 -10.55
CA ALA A 53 10.30 10.94 -9.57
C ALA A 53 9.92 9.70 -8.76
N ARG A 54 9.86 8.49 -9.36
CA ARG A 54 9.63 7.24 -8.62
C ARG A 54 10.77 6.92 -7.66
N ASP A 55 12.02 7.07 -8.11
CA ASP A 55 13.21 6.89 -7.26
C ASP A 55 13.14 7.80 -6.03
N ILE A 56 12.85 9.08 -6.23
CA ILE A 56 12.76 10.04 -5.12
C ILE A 56 11.61 9.66 -4.17
N VAL A 57 10.45 9.27 -4.69
CA VAL A 57 9.33 8.82 -3.86
C VAL A 57 9.68 7.60 -3.05
N TYR A 58 10.32 6.63 -3.67
CA TYR A 58 10.79 5.43 -2.99
C TYR A 58 11.71 5.78 -1.81
N PHE A 59 12.74 6.61 -2.03
CA PHE A 59 13.65 7.04 -0.98
C PHE A 59 12.96 7.92 0.07
N TYR A 60 12.06 8.79 -0.34
CA TYR A 60 11.29 9.64 0.55
C TYR A 60 10.41 8.83 1.50
N PHE A 61 9.68 7.83 0.99
CA PHE A 61 8.87 6.97 1.84
C PHE A 61 9.72 6.07 2.74
N ARG A 62 10.86 5.58 2.26
CA ARG A 62 11.82 4.87 3.12
C ARG A 62 12.31 5.74 4.27
N PHE A 63 12.66 6.99 3.98
CA PHE A 63 13.08 7.94 5.00
C PHE A 63 11.95 8.19 6.00
N PHE A 64 10.74 8.42 5.53
CA PHE A 64 9.58 8.65 6.39
C PHE A 64 9.27 7.44 7.30
N VAL A 65 9.28 6.24 6.76
CA VAL A 65 9.10 5.00 7.55
C VAL A 65 10.24 4.84 8.56
N LEU A 66 11.49 5.15 8.17
CA LEU A 66 12.63 5.14 9.09
C LEU A 66 12.47 6.17 10.21
N GLU A 67 12.05 7.40 9.91
CA GLU A 67 11.74 8.44 10.88
C GLU A 67 10.71 7.95 11.89
N MET A 68 9.58 7.41 11.45
CA MET A 68 8.56 6.86 12.34
C MET A 68 9.07 5.72 13.21
N ARG A 69 9.97 4.88 12.70
CA ARG A 69 10.62 3.81 13.48
C ARG A 69 11.56 4.37 14.54
N LEU A 70 12.40 5.34 14.19
CA LEU A 70 13.34 5.99 15.12
C LEU A 70 12.62 6.76 16.23
N LEU A 71 11.49 7.39 15.91
CA LEU A 71 10.62 8.05 16.87
C LEU A 71 9.77 7.07 17.70
N GLY A 72 9.88 5.77 17.48
CA GLY A 72 9.13 4.76 18.19
C GLY A 72 7.63 4.76 17.92
N VAL A 73 7.18 5.37 16.81
CA VAL A 73 5.77 5.39 16.39
C VAL A 73 5.35 4.03 15.87
N LEU A 74 6.21 3.38 15.05
CA LEU A 74 5.94 2.05 14.51
C LEU A 74 7.17 1.14 14.56
N THR A 75 6.89 -0.17 14.50
CA THR A 75 7.86 -1.21 14.12
C THR A 75 7.41 -1.86 12.82
N LEU A 76 8.37 -2.29 12.02
CA LEU A 76 8.12 -2.93 10.74
C LEU A 76 8.95 -4.21 10.64
N GLN A 77 8.26 -5.34 10.47
CA GLN A 77 8.82 -6.65 10.19
C GLN A 77 8.36 -7.07 8.79
N ILE A 78 9.27 -7.60 7.98
CA ILE A 78 8.95 -8.05 6.62
C ILE A 78 9.45 -9.48 6.49
N GLU A 79 8.54 -10.38 6.19
CA GLU A 79 8.83 -11.80 6.00
C GLU A 79 8.84 -12.15 4.52
N ASN A 80 9.64 -13.13 4.16
CA ASN A 80 9.77 -13.62 2.78
C ASN A 80 10.11 -12.53 1.73
N LEU A 81 10.89 -11.52 2.14
CA LEU A 81 11.28 -10.41 1.25
C LEU A 81 11.92 -10.89 -0.06
N GLY A 82 12.58 -12.07 -0.05
CA GLY A 82 13.16 -12.66 -1.25
C GLY A 82 12.14 -13.02 -2.35
N ARG A 83 10.85 -13.14 -2.04
CA ARG A 83 9.77 -13.34 -3.02
C ARG A 83 9.44 -12.06 -3.80
N LEU A 84 9.76 -10.92 -3.22
CA LEU A 84 9.69 -9.63 -3.90
C LEU A 84 10.98 -9.44 -4.70
N SER A 85 11.03 -9.95 -5.93
CA SER A 85 12.16 -9.67 -6.81
C SER A 85 12.26 -8.16 -7.08
N LYS A 86 13.48 -7.65 -7.26
CA LYS A 86 13.71 -6.20 -7.52
C LYS A 86 12.92 -5.66 -8.72
N ASN A 87 12.46 -6.54 -9.60
CA ASN A 87 11.75 -6.20 -10.83
C ASN A 87 10.54 -7.12 -11.03
N PHE A 88 9.71 -7.35 -9.99
CA PHE A 88 8.49 -8.12 -10.16
C PHE A 88 7.52 -7.37 -11.10
N PRO A 89 7.37 -7.78 -12.37
CA PRO A 89 6.52 -7.08 -13.34
C PRO A 89 5.09 -7.61 -13.24
N GLY A 90 4.38 -7.24 -12.19
CA GLY A 90 3.06 -7.81 -11.95
C GLY A 90 2.16 -6.92 -11.09
N VAL A 91 1.02 -7.46 -10.73
CA VAL A 91 0.08 -6.84 -9.81
C VAL A 91 0.41 -7.27 -8.39
N VAL A 92 0.71 -6.32 -7.51
CA VAL A 92 0.86 -6.54 -6.08
C VAL A 92 -0.46 -6.22 -5.41
N ILE A 93 -1.04 -7.18 -4.70
CA ILE A 93 -2.27 -6.96 -3.92
C ILE A 93 -1.96 -7.01 -2.43
N ALA A 94 -2.68 -6.22 -1.65
CA ALA A 94 -2.64 -6.27 -0.20
C ALA A 94 -4.00 -5.96 0.43
N ASN A 95 -4.25 -6.46 1.64
CA ASN A 95 -5.27 -5.91 2.52
C ASN A 95 -4.87 -4.51 2.98
N HIS A 96 -5.81 -3.73 3.49
CA HIS A 96 -5.61 -2.29 3.73
C HIS A 96 -6.04 -1.85 5.13
N PRO A 97 -5.40 -2.33 6.22
CA PRO A 97 -5.81 -2.01 7.59
C PRO A 97 -5.63 -0.53 7.96
N SER A 98 -4.73 0.21 7.28
CA SER A 98 -4.41 1.59 7.64
C SER A 98 -4.09 2.47 6.43
N PHE A 99 -4.05 3.79 6.63
CA PHE A 99 -3.62 4.69 5.55
C PHE A 99 -2.10 4.69 5.32
N LEU A 100 -1.29 4.16 6.23
CA LEU A 100 0.16 4.06 6.06
C LEU A 100 0.58 2.90 5.17
N ASP A 101 -0.31 1.96 4.85
CA ASP A 101 0.03 0.76 4.09
C ASP A 101 0.61 1.08 2.72
N VAL A 102 0.02 2.06 2.02
CA VAL A 102 0.54 2.56 0.72
C VAL A 102 1.97 3.06 0.87
N VAL A 103 2.23 3.86 1.92
CA VAL A 103 3.55 4.44 2.20
C VAL A 103 4.56 3.33 2.49
N ILE A 104 4.17 2.35 3.30
CA ILE A 104 5.03 1.21 3.65
C ILE A 104 5.33 0.37 2.40
N LEU A 105 4.31 0.01 1.60
CA LEU A 105 4.52 -0.75 0.37
C LEU A 105 5.41 0.00 -0.63
N LEU A 106 5.16 1.29 -0.87
CA LEU A 106 5.98 2.11 -1.75
C LEU A 106 7.41 2.34 -1.21
N SER A 107 7.65 2.16 0.09
CA SER A 107 8.99 2.22 0.69
C SER A 107 9.82 0.95 0.48
N ILE A 108 9.18 -0.17 0.14
CA ILE A 108 9.85 -1.47 -0.05
C ILE A 108 9.81 -1.97 -1.48
N ILE A 109 8.87 -1.50 -2.30
CA ILE A 109 8.70 -1.91 -3.70
C ILE A 109 9.18 -0.76 -4.60
N PRO A 110 10.38 -0.85 -5.18
CA PRO A 110 10.90 0.18 -6.06
C PRO A 110 10.07 0.26 -7.36
N ASP A 111 10.04 1.43 -7.97
CA ASP A 111 9.36 1.71 -9.25
C ASP A 111 7.85 1.41 -9.27
N ALA A 112 7.24 1.12 -8.12
CA ALA A 112 5.84 0.75 -8.05
C ALA A 112 4.90 1.89 -8.45
N ASN A 113 3.88 1.54 -9.23
CA ASN A 113 2.68 2.36 -9.42
C ASN A 113 1.58 1.92 -8.43
N CYS A 114 0.57 2.74 -8.25
CA CYS A 114 -0.55 2.44 -7.37
C CYS A 114 -1.86 2.98 -7.94
N ILE A 115 -2.95 2.24 -7.76
CA ILE A 115 -4.30 2.77 -7.95
C ILE A 115 -4.64 3.63 -6.73
N VAL A 116 -4.89 4.91 -6.96
CA VAL A 116 -5.16 5.88 -5.89
C VAL A 116 -6.55 6.48 -6.01
N LYS A 117 -7.08 6.97 -4.88
CA LYS A 117 -8.38 7.65 -4.85
C LYS A 117 -8.31 8.93 -5.68
N GLY A 118 -9.30 9.16 -6.55
CA GLY A 118 -9.35 10.32 -7.46
C GLY A 118 -9.23 11.66 -6.76
N THR A 119 -9.78 11.79 -5.53
CA THR A 119 -9.67 13.01 -4.72
C THR A 119 -8.22 13.42 -4.42
N LEU A 120 -7.27 12.48 -4.37
CA LEU A 120 -5.84 12.80 -4.23
C LEU A 120 -5.29 13.49 -5.48
N ALA A 121 -5.80 13.13 -6.68
CA ALA A 121 -5.43 13.77 -7.93
C ALA A 121 -6.00 15.20 -8.08
N GLU A 122 -6.89 15.61 -7.19
CA GLU A 122 -7.49 16.95 -7.13
C GLU A 122 -6.88 17.81 -6.01
N THR A 123 -6.24 17.19 -5.02
CA THR A 123 -5.62 17.90 -3.89
C THR A 123 -4.46 18.79 -4.36
N PRO A 124 -4.49 20.12 -4.14
CA PRO A 124 -3.58 21.08 -4.77
C PRO A 124 -2.08 20.74 -4.64
N PHE A 125 -1.64 20.30 -3.47
CA PHE A 125 -0.23 20.07 -3.17
C PHE A 125 0.32 18.77 -3.76
N VAL A 126 -0.53 17.75 -3.95
CA VAL A 126 -0.08 16.43 -4.42
C VAL A 126 -0.57 16.07 -5.83
N ARG A 127 -1.51 16.86 -6.39
CA ARG A 127 -2.17 16.54 -7.67
C ARG A 127 -1.21 16.31 -8.84
N LYS A 128 -0.19 17.18 -8.99
CA LYS A 128 0.78 17.07 -10.09
C LYS A 128 1.56 15.77 -9.99
N PHE A 129 1.98 15.45 -8.79
CA PHE A 129 2.69 14.25 -8.43
C PHE A 129 1.84 12.98 -8.63
N VAL A 130 0.63 12.97 -8.06
CA VAL A 130 -0.30 11.85 -8.20
C VAL A 130 -0.62 11.57 -9.68
N ARG A 131 -0.93 12.61 -10.46
CA ARG A 131 -1.25 12.46 -11.89
C ARG A 131 -0.04 12.02 -12.74
N ALA A 132 1.17 12.34 -12.32
CA ALA A 132 2.38 11.98 -13.04
C ALA A 132 2.83 10.55 -12.79
N LEU A 133 2.61 10.02 -11.57
CA LEU A 133 3.18 8.76 -11.11
C LEU A 133 2.15 7.66 -10.87
N TYR A 134 0.91 8.02 -10.52
CA TYR A 134 -0.13 7.06 -10.10
C TYR A 134 -1.33 7.07 -11.02
N ILE A 135 -2.18 6.07 -10.87
CA ILE A 135 -3.40 5.91 -11.66
C ILE A 135 -4.60 6.26 -10.77
N PRO A 136 -5.25 7.43 -10.97
CA PRO A 136 -6.45 7.77 -10.22
C PRO A 136 -7.63 6.86 -10.60
N ASN A 137 -8.37 6.39 -9.63
CA ASN A 137 -9.56 5.57 -9.88
C ASN A 137 -10.77 6.36 -10.42
N SER A 138 -10.62 7.68 -10.58
CA SER A 138 -11.65 8.55 -11.16
C SER A 138 -11.62 8.65 -12.69
N ILE A 139 -10.56 8.15 -13.35
CA ILE A 139 -10.52 8.07 -14.82
C ILE A 139 -11.28 6.82 -15.30
N PRO A 140 -11.71 6.78 -16.59
CA PRO A 140 -12.38 5.62 -17.16
C PRO A 140 -11.59 4.32 -16.93
N PHE A 141 -12.30 3.22 -16.66
CA PHE A 141 -11.64 1.97 -16.28
C PHE A 141 -10.75 1.41 -17.40
N ASP A 142 -11.16 1.54 -18.64
CA ASP A 142 -10.34 1.11 -19.80
C ASP A 142 -9.03 1.91 -19.89
N GLU A 143 -9.05 3.20 -19.57
CA GLU A 143 -7.83 4.00 -19.49
C GLU A 143 -6.94 3.56 -18.32
N GLN A 144 -7.54 3.16 -17.17
CA GLN A 144 -6.77 2.58 -16.07
C GLN A 144 -6.08 1.28 -16.49
N LEU A 145 -6.79 0.38 -17.20
CA LEU A 145 -6.23 -0.87 -17.74
C LEU A 145 -5.03 -0.61 -18.65
N GLU A 146 -5.18 0.29 -19.61
CA GLU A 146 -4.11 0.62 -20.56
C GLU A 146 -2.89 1.26 -19.88
N ARG A 147 -3.11 2.15 -18.91
CA ARG A 147 -2.01 2.74 -18.14
C ARG A 147 -1.29 1.69 -17.30
N ALA A 148 -2.04 0.86 -16.58
CA ALA A 148 -1.52 -0.21 -15.76
C ALA A 148 -0.68 -1.19 -16.58
N SER A 149 -1.22 -1.66 -17.71
CA SER A 149 -0.52 -2.61 -18.59
C SER A 149 0.77 -2.06 -19.16
N ARG A 150 0.79 -0.79 -19.57
CA ARG A 150 2.02 -0.14 -20.05
C ARG A 150 3.09 -0.07 -18.97
N ASP A 151 2.69 0.28 -17.74
CA ASP A 151 3.63 0.38 -16.62
C ASP A 151 4.16 -1.01 -16.25
N ILE A 152 3.30 -2.02 -16.13
CA ILE A 152 3.70 -3.40 -15.81
C ILE A 152 4.65 -3.95 -16.89
N ARG A 153 4.32 -3.78 -18.18
CA ARG A 153 5.22 -4.21 -19.29
C ARG A 153 6.54 -3.45 -19.32
N SER A 154 6.61 -2.28 -18.71
CA SER A 154 7.85 -1.51 -18.54
C SER A 154 8.66 -1.93 -17.30
N GLY A 155 8.22 -2.98 -16.58
CA GLY A 155 8.87 -3.50 -15.39
C GLY A 155 8.43 -2.83 -14.08
N ASN A 156 7.39 -1.98 -14.10
CA ASN A 156 6.90 -1.29 -12.91
C ASN A 156 5.72 -2.05 -12.30
N PRO A 157 5.83 -2.59 -11.07
CA PRO A 157 4.72 -3.28 -10.45
C PRO A 157 3.55 -2.33 -10.12
N LEU A 158 2.33 -2.86 -10.15
CA LEU A 158 1.12 -2.13 -9.81
C LEU A 158 0.59 -2.57 -8.45
N ILE A 159 0.58 -1.69 -7.47
CA ILE A 159 -0.03 -1.93 -6.17
C ILE A 159 -1.54 -1.66 -6.26
N VAL A 160 -2.33 -2.63 -5.82
CA VAL A 160 -3.79 -2.53 -5.77
C VAL A 160 -4.28 -3.05 -4.42
N PHE A 161 -5.15 -2.29 -3.76
CA PHE A 161 -5.91 -2.75 -2.62
C PHE A 161 -7.29 -3.21 -3.11
N PRO A 162 -7.52 -4.52 -3.25
CA PRO A 162 -8.70 -5.02 -3.95
C PRO A 162 -10.01 -4.76 -3.22
N GLU A 163 -9.96 -4.48 -1.92
CA GLU A 163 -11.13 -4.04 -1.15
C GLU A 163 -11.67 -2.67 -1.62
N GLY A 164 -10.79 -1.82 -2.18
CA GLY A 164 -11.13 -0.46 -2.61
C GLY A 164 -11.50 0.48 -1.46
N THR A 165 -11.34 0.04 -0.24
CA THR A 165 -11.46 0.79 1.01
C THR A 165 -10.50 0.19 2.03
N ARG A 166 -10.38 0.79 3.22
CA ARG A 166 -9.60 0.18 4.31
C ARG A 166 -10.33 -1.03 4.84
N THR A 167 -9.56 -2.09 5.14
CA THR A 167 -10.05 -3.32 5.76
C THR A 167 -10.82 -3.01 7.04
N ILE A 168 -12.02 -3.58 7.17
CA ILE A 168 -12.81 -3.50 8.38
C ILE A 168 -12.43 -4.70 9.25
N PRO A 169 -11.95 -4.47 10.47
CA PRO A 169 -11.68 -5.57 11.40
C PRO A 169 -12.95 -6.41 11.62
N ASP A 170 -12.79 -7.69 11.85
CA ASP A 170 -13.87 -8.64 12.16
C ASP A 170 -14.87 -8.93 11.02
N GLU A 171 -14.64 -8.37 9.82
CA GLU A 171 -15.47 -8.67 8.64
C GLU A 171 -14.71 -9.51 7.59
N PRO A 172 -15.43 -10.33 6.79
CA PRO A 172 -14.84 -10.98 5.62
C PRO A 172 -14.27 -9.93 4.64
N MET A 173 -13.17 -10.27 3.96
CA MET A 173 -12.61 -9.40 2.95
C MET A 173 -13.49 -9.40 1.70
N HIS A 174 -13.91 -8.22 1.24
CA HIS A 174 -14.71 -8.05 0.02
C HIS A 174 -13.85 -7.49 -1.11
N PHE A 175 -13.50 -8.35 -2.07
CA PHE A 175 -12.65 -7.96 -3.19
C PHE A 175 -13.44 -7.51 -4.40
N LYS A 176 -13.06 -6.34 -4.94
CA LYS A 176 -13.51 -5.85 -6.23
C LYS A 176 -12.70 -6.52 -7.35
N LYS A 177 -13.33 -6.73 -8.50
CA LYS A 177 -12.74 -7.40 -9.67
C LYS A 177 -11.63 -6.61 -10.37
N GLY A 178 -11.31 -5.39 -9.92
CA GLY A 178 -10.33 -4.51 -10.56
C GLY A 178 -8.93 -5.11 -10.64
N ALA A 179 -8.40 -5.64 -9.53
CA ALA A 179 -7.07 -6.22 -9.49
C ALA A 179 -6.92 -7.40 -10.44
N ALA A 180 -7.92 -8.31 -10.48
CA ALA A 180 -7.95 -9.44 -11.41
C ALA A 180 -7.97 -8.97 -12.87
N ARG A 181 -8.75 -7.94 -13.20
CA ARG A 181 -8.80 -7.38 -14.54
C ARG A 181 -7.47 -6.76 -14.95
N PHE A 182 -6.76 -6.05 -14.04
CA PHE A 182 -5.42 -5.54 -14.33
C PHE A 182 -4.44 -6.66 -14.64
N ALA A 183 -4.42 -7.73 -13.83
CA ALA A 183 -3.52 -8.85 -14.01
C ALA A 183 -3.79 -9.60 -15.32
N LEU A 184 -5.04 -9.94 -15.60
CA LEU A 184 -5.45 -10.63 -16.82
C LEU A 184 -5.20 -9.80 -18.09
N HIS A 185 -5.50 -8.49 -18.05
CA HIS A 185 -5.29 -7.61 -19.20
C HIS A 185 -3.79 -7.37 -19.48
N ALA A 186 -2.97 -7.30 -18.44
CA ALA A 186 -1.52 -7.19 -18.59
C ALA A 186 -0.82 -8.52 -18.90
N GLY A 187 -1.48 -9.67 -18.64
CA GLY A 187 -0.91 -11.01 -18.76
C GLY A 187 0.21 -11.24 -17.76
N CYS A 188 0.00 -10.85 -16.49
CA CYS A 188 1.03 -10.89 -15.45
C CYS A 188 0.55 -11.59 -14.18
N ASP A 189 1.49 -12.15 -13.42
CA ASP A 189 1.22 -12.77 -12.14
C ASP A 189 0.79 -11.76 -11.07
N VAL A 190 0.12 -12.27 -10.02
CA VAL A 190 -0.30 -11.49 -8.86
C VAL A 190 0.54 -11.88 -7.65
N LEU A 191 1.13 -10.91 -6.96
CA LEU A 191 1.88 -11.10 -5.73
C LEU A 191 1.04 -10.62 -4.53
N PRO A 192 0.50 -11.53 -3.71
CA PRO A 192 -0.20 -11.14 -2.50
C PRO A 192 0.76 -10.76 -1.38
N ILE A 193 0.47 -9.67 -0.67
CA ILE A 193 1.16 -9.25 0.55
C ILE A 193 0.11 -9.08 1.65
N TYR A 194 0.24 -9.86 2.71
CA TYR A 194 -0.60 -9.68 3.89
C TYR A 194 0.01 -8.65 4.83
N ILE A 195 -0.80 -7.71 5.30
CA ILE A 195 -0.42 -6.66 6.26
C ILE A 195 -1.13 -6.94 7.57
N GLY A 196 -0.39 -7.44 8.55
CA GLY A 196 -0.84 -7.80 9.89
C GLY A 196 -0.15 -6.99 11.00
N GLY A 197 -0.02 -7.63 12.16
CA GLY A 197 0.46 -7.05 13.40
C GLY A 197 -0.70 -6.54 14.27
N ASN A 198 -0.41 -5.66 15.23
CA ASN A 198 -1.44 -5.17 16.16
C ASN A 198 -2.48 -4.25 15.49
N GLU A 199 -3.56 -3.95 16.23
CA GLU A 199 -4.60 -3.03 15.78
C GLU A 199 -4.05 -1.64 15.43
N LYS A 200 -4.54 -1.07 14.32
CA LYS A 200 -4.10 0.23 13.81
C LYS A 200 -4.99 1.38 14.30
N ILE A 201 -5.34 1.39 15.60
CA ILE A 201 -6.17 2.44 16.21
C ILE A 201 -5.56 3.82 15.95
N GLY A 202 -6.36 4.73 15.41
CA GLY A 202 -5.92 6.06 15.00
C GLY A 202 -5.36 6.13 13.58
N LEU A 203 -5.34 5.02 12.83
CA LEU A 203 -4.95 4.94 11.42
C LEU A 203 -6.06 4.34 10.54
N ARG A 204 -7.11 3.79 11.14
CA ARG A 204 -8.25 3.20 10.45
C ARG A 204 -9.15 4.28 9.83
N LYS A 205 -10.13 3.86 9.01
CA LYS A 205 -10.93 4.77 8.17
C LYS A 205 -11.67 5.88 8.92
N HIS A 206 -12.20 5.60 10.10
CA HIS A 206 -13.04 6.54 10.85
C HIS A 206 -12.40 7.00 12.16
N ASP A 207 -11.16 6.60 12.42
CA ASP A 207 -10.47 7.01 13.63
C ASP A 207 -10.11 8.49 13.59
N PRO A 208 -10.18 9.18 14.73
CA PRO A 208 -9.68 10.55 14.83
C PRO A 208 -8.19 10.62 14.46
N PHE A 209 -7.83 11.60 13.65
CA PHE A 209 -6.45 11.74 13.13
C PHE A 209 -5.39 11.81 14.24
N LEU A 210 -5.69 12.48 15.35
CA LEU A 210 -4.83 12.62 16.53
C LEU A 210 -5.16 11.60 17.63
N SER A 211 -5.62 10.39 17.29
CA SER A 211 -5.72 9.27 18.23
C SER A 211 -4.60 8.26 18.00
N SER A 212 -4.29 7.47 19.00
CA SER A 212 -3.29 6.41 18.95
C SER A 212 -3.70 5.27 19.88
N HIS A 213 -3.09 4.09 19.69
CA HIS A 213 -3.30 2.99 20.64
C HIS A 213 -2.91 3.41 22.05
N PRO A 214 -3.71 3.12 23.09
CA PRO A 214 -3.47 3.60 24.45
C PRO A 214 -2.13 3.17 25.04
N THR A 215 -1.70 1.95 24.77
CA THR A 215 -0.55 1.32 25.40
C THR A 215 0.57 0.95 24.44
N GLU A 216 0.29 0.74 23.17
CA GLU A 216 1.22 0.16 22.20
C GLU A 216 1.60 1.12 21.09
N ARG A 217 2.79 0.93 20.53
CA ARG A 217 3.18 1.48 19.23
C ARG A 217 2.61 0.62 18.11
N TYR A 218 2.49 1.17 16.90
CA TYR A 218 2.04 0.39 15.77
C TYR A 218 3.05 -0.70 15.43
N HIS A 219 2.59 -1.94 15.34
CA HIS A 219 3.40 -3.05 14.84
C HIS A 219 2.88 -3.46 13.48
N TYR A 220 3.72 -3.34 12.46
CA TYR A 220 3.44 -3.80 11.10
C TYR A 220 4.24 -5.07 10.82
N ARG A 221 3.54 -6.13 10.46
CA ARG A 221 4.11 -7.36 9.95
C ARG A 221 3.61 -7.57 8.53
N LEU A 222 4.54 -7.52 7.57
CA LEU A 222 4.25 -7.76 6.17
C LEU A 222 4.71 -9.17 5.82
N GLU A 223 3.79 -9.98 5.30
CA GLU A 223 4.10 -11.30 4.78
C GLU A 223 3.94 -11.30 3.27
N ILE A 224 5.04 -11.54 2.55
CA ILE A 224 5.02 -11.67 1.10
C ILE A 224 4.71 -13.13 0.77
N LEU A 225 3.53 -13.37 0.20
CA LEU A 225 3.04 -14.70 -0.08
C LEU A 225 3.57 -15.23 -1.43
N ASN A 226 3.21 -16.47 -1.77
CA ASN A 226 3.59 -17.02 -3.07
C ASN A 226 2.81 -16.32 -4.19
N PRO A 227 3.44 -16.01 -5.32
CA PRO A 227 2.74 -15.45 -6.48
C PRO A 227 1.63 -16.38 -6.96
N ILE A 228 0.51 -15.79 -7.36
CA ILE A 228 -0.59 -16.48 -8.05
C ILE A 228 -0.29 -16.40 -9.56
N PRO A 229 0.03 -17.54 -10.22
CA PRO A 229 0.39 -17.54 -11.62
C PRO A 229 -0.84 -17.29 -12.50
N ILE A 230 -0.78 -16.29 -13.37
CA ILE A 230 -1.88 -15.94 -14.27
C ILE A 230 -2.25 -17.07 -15.24
N ARG A 231 -1.27 -17.89 -15.63
CA ARG A 231 -1.44 -19.04 -16.54
C ARG A 231 -2.52 -20.03 -16.11
N LYS A 232 -2.83 -20.10 -14.80
CA LYS A 232 -3.92 -20.96 -14.29
C LYS A 232 -5.29 -20.57 -14.85
N PHE A 233 -5.45 -19.34 -15.29
CA PHE A 233 -6.73 -18.75 -15.69
C PHE A 233 -6.86 -18.55 -17.22
N GLU A 234 -5.79 -18.79 -17.98
CA GLU A 234 -5.76 -18.56 -19.45
C GLU A 234 -6.73 -19.44 -20.22
N THR A 235 -7.05 -20.64 -19.69
CA THR A 235 -7.97 -21.58 -20.35
C THR A 235 -9.44 -21.25 -20.10
N HIS A 236 -9.74 -20.31 -19.22
CA HIS A 236 -11.12 -19.95 -18.88
C HIS A 236 -11.62 -18.78 -19.75
N PRO A 237 -12.92 -18.71 -20.03
CA PRO A 237 -13.52 -17.50 -20.58
C PRO A 237 -13.20 -16.28 -19.70
N HIS A 238 -12.92 -15.15 -20.30
CA HIS A 238 -12.40 -13.96 -19.59
C HIS A 238 -13.24 -13.55 -18.35
N SER A 239 -14.58 -13.60 -18.45
CA SER A 239 -15.48 -13.28 -17.33
C SER A 239 -15.32 -14.23 -16.14
N SER A 240 -15.17 -15.53 -16.42
CA SER A 240 -14.95 -16.57 -15.41
C SER A 240 -13.55 -16.47 -14.81
N ALA A 241 -12.52 -16.24 -15.66
CA ALA A 241 -11.14 -16.01 -15.21
C ALA A 241 -11.05 -14.85 -14.21
N VAL A 242 -11.72 -13.73 -14.50
CA VAL A 242 -11.79 -12.58 -13.58
C VAL A 242 -12.40 -12.98 -12.23
N THR A 243 -13.47 -13.76 -12.23
CA THR A 243 -14.15 -14.19 -10.99
C THR A 243 -13.29 -15.15 -10.20
N TYR A 244 -12.72 -16.18 -10.84
CA TYR A 244 -11.87 -17.17 -10.19
C TYR A 244 -10.59 -16.56 -9.62
N LEU A 245 -9.92 -15.69 -10.38
CA LEU A 245 -8.73 -15.00 -9.90
C LEU A 245 -9.06 -14.08 -8.72
N THR A 246 -10.19 -13.37 -8.75
CA THR A 246 -10.62 -12.52 -7.64
C THR A 246 -10.83 -13.35 -6.37
N GLU A 247 -11.44 -14.51 -6.50
CA GLU A 247 -11.68 -15.41 -5.38
C GLU A 247 -10.38 -16.01 -4.85
N GLU A 248 -9.48 -16.52 -5.72
CA GLU A 248 -8.17 -17.04 -5.29
C GLU A 248 -7.34 -15.97 -4.54
N MET A 249 -7.38 -14.71 -5.01
CA MET A 249 -6.72 -13.60 -4.31
C MET A 249 -7.31 -13.36 -2.92
N ARG A 250 -8.65 -13.38 -2.80
CA ARG A 250 -9.35 -13.19 -1.54
C ARG A 250 -9.02 -14.31 -0.56
N GLU A 251 -9.22 -15.56 -0.98
CA GLU A 251 -8.95 -16.74 -0.16
C GLU A 251 -7.49 -16.80 0.30
N THR A 252 -6.55 -16.44 -0.57
CA THR A 252 -5.12 -16.42 -0.23
C THR A 252 -4.84 -15.48 0.95
N LEU A 253 -5.40 -14.27 0.94
CA LEU A 253 -5.18 -13.30 2.02
C LEU A 253 -6.00 -13.63 3.28
N GLU A 254 -7.25 -14.11 3.14
CA GLU A 254 -8.07 -14.53 4.29
C GLU A 254 -7.49 -15.75 4.99
N ASN A 255 -7.10 -16.77 4.24
CA ASN A 255 -6.48 -17.97 4.81
C ASN A 255 -5.19 -17.66 5.59
N TYR A 256 -4.44 -16.63 5.15
CA TYR A 256 -3.26 -16.19 5.88
C TYR A 256 -3.67 -15.39 7.13
N ARG A 257 -4.61 -14.46 7.00
CA ARG A 257 -5.16 -13.68 8.14
C ARG A 257 -5.63 -14.59 9.26
N ASP A 258 -6.38 -15.65 8.92
CA ASP A 258 -6.99 -16.54 9.91
C ASP A 258 -5.96 -17.43 10.62
N ARG A 259 -4.78 -17.60 10.03
CA ARG A 259 -3.63 -18.31 10.61
C ARG A 259 -2.61 -17.40 11.29
N ASP A 260 -2.74 -16.09 11.15
CA ASP A 260 -1.80 -15.15 11.73
C ASP A 260 -1.96 -15.12 13.26
N PRO A 261 -0.95 -15.58 14.06
CA PRO A 261 -1.05 -15.63 15.51
C PRO A 261 -1.14 -14.23 16.16
N GLU A 262 -0.74 -13.19 15.46
CA GLU A 262 -0.84 -11.81 15.91
C GLU A 262 -2.18 -11.15 15.53
N ASN A 263 -3.02 -11.85 14.76
CA ASN A 263 -4.34 -11.35 14.44
C ASN A 263 -5.25 -11.47 15.67
N PRO A 264 -5.82 -10.38 16.18
CA PRO A 264 -6.74 -10.42 17.32
C PRO A 264 -7.94 -11.38 17.16
N LEU A 265 -8.30 -11.69 15.91
CA LEU A 265 -9.39 -12.62 15.59
C LEU A 265 -8.98 -14.09 15.72
N SER A 266 -7.74 -14.46 15.39
CA SER A 266 -7.27 -15.84 15.50
C SER A 266 -7.32 -16.34 16.95
N LEU A 267 -7.12 -15.43 17.91
CA LEU A 267 -7.20 -15.73 19.34
C LEU A 267 -8.63 -16.04 19.81
N LYS A 268 -9.66 -15.42 19.22
CA LYS A 268 -11.07 -15.68 19.56
C LYS A 268 -11.55 -17.06 19.08
N PHE A 269 -10.98 -17.59 18.00
CA PHE A 269 -11.33 -18.93 17.50
C PHE A 269 -10.64 -20.05 18.28
N SER A 270 -9.48 -19.80 18.89
CA SER A 270 -8.78 -20.79 19.72
C SER A 270 -9.38 -20.97 21.12
N GLU A 271 -10.12 -19.98 21.64
CA GLU A 271 -10.80 -20.07 22.96
C GLU A 271 -12.18 -20.78 22.88
N ASN A 272 -12.69 -21.05 21.68
CA ASN A 272 -13.99 -21.73 21.47
C ASN A 272 -13.87 -23.17 20.95
N GLN A 273 -12.67 -23.75 20.96
CA GLN A 273 -12.41 -25.18 20.75
C GLN A 273 -11.93 -25.83 22.05
#